data_08d072b8b437e3a5c2ce2b2dc27b5777
#
_entry.id   08d072b8b437e3a5c2ce2b2dc27b5777
#
_cell.length_a   1.000
_cell.length_b   1.000
_cell.length_c   1.000
_cell.angle_alpha   90.00
_cell.angle_beta   90.00
_cell.angle_gamma   90.00
#
_symmetry.space_group_name_H-M   'P 1'
#
loop_
_entity.id
_entity.type
_entity.pdbx_description
1 polymer ?
#
loop_
_entity_poly.entity_id
_entity_poly.type
_entity_poly.pdbx_seq_one_letter_code
_entity_poly.pdbx_strand_id
1 'polypeptide(L)' 'MSKSSWPELVGVMATPAATQIAYDRPAVAVEVLPPGAPLTPDYNPERVRVFIETNGIVSQTPTVG' A
#
# COMPACT_ATOMS: atom_id res chain seq x y z
N MET A 1 -11.97 12.41 8.81
CA MET A 1 -11.56 11.09 9.31
C MET A 1 -10.43 10.54 8.44
N SER A 2 -9.36 10.09 9.05
CA SER A 2 -8.24 9.55 8.30
C SER A 2 -8.55 8.17 7.73
N LYS A 3 -8.18 7.95 6.47
CA LYS A 3 -8.34 6.67 5.82
C LYS A 3 -7.22 5.72 6.26
N SER A 4 -7.53 4.48 6.57
CA SER A 4 -6.55 3.50 7.03
C SER A 4 -6.47 2.26 6.14
N SER A 5 -7.37 2.13 5.15
CA SER A 5 -7.32 1.05 4.18
C SER A 5 -7.90 1.51 2.85
N TRP A 6 -7.45 0.85 1.77
CA TRP A 6 -7.83 1.23 0.39
C TRP A 6 -8.26 0.00 -0.40
N PRO A 7 -9.42 -0.61 -0.07
CA PRO A 7 -9.87 -1.81 -0.78
C PRO A 7 -10.14 -1.55 -2.27
N GLU A 8 -10.47 -0.31 -2.62
CA GLU A 8 -10.74 0.09 -3.99
C GLU A 8 -9.49 0.05 -4.89
N LEU A 9 -8.29 -0.03 -4.31
CA LEU A 9 -7.05 -0.05 -5.09
C LEU A 9 -6.60 -1.45 -5.49
N VAL A 10 -7.25 -2.49 -5.00
CA VAL A 10 -6.97 -3.85 -5.47
C VAL A 10 -7.30 -3.93 -6.96
N GLY A 11 -6.36 -4.44 -7.76
CA GLY A 11 -6.51 -4.48 -9.21
C GLY A 11 -5.99 -3.25 -9.94
N VAL A 12 -5.52 -2.24 -9.21
CA VAL A 12 -4.96 -1.01 -9.78
C VAL A 12 -3.45 -1.15 -9.89
N MET A 13 -2.83 -0.50 -10.87
CA MET A 13 -1.37 -0.47 -11.00
C MET A 13 -0.72 0.21 -9.80
N ALA A 14 0.51 -0.22 -9.46
CA ALA A 14 1.22 0.24 -8.27
C ALA A 14 1.40 1.76 -8.21
N THR A 15 1.82 2.39 -9.31
CA THR A 15 2.12 3.83 -9.31
C THR A 15 0.89 4.69 -9.02
N PRO A 16 -0.24 4.55 -9.73
CA PRO A 16 -1.42 5.33 -9.37
C PRO A 16 -1.96 4.97 -7.98
N ALA A 17 -1.83 3.70 -7.55
CA ALA A 17 -2.25 3.31 -6.21
C ALA A 17 -1.43 4.03 -5.14
N ALA A 18 -0.10 4.02 -5.26
CA ALA A 18 0.77 4.70 -4.31
C ALA A 18 0.50 6.22 -4.28
N THR A 19 0.25 6.81 -5.44
CA THR A 19 -0.07 8.23 -5.55
C THR A 19 -1.37 8.56 -4.81
N GLN A 20 -2.39 7.72 -4.96
CA GLN A 20 -3.66 7.92 -4.27
C GLN A 20 -3.51 7.83 -2.75
N ILE A 21 -2.74 6.85 -2.27
CA ILE A 21 -2.48 6.69 -0.84
C ILE A 21 -1.75 7.91 -0.29
N ALA A 22 -0.73 8.38 -0.99
CA ALA A 22 0.03 9.55 -0.57
C ALA A 22 -0.83 10.82 -0.56
N TYR A 23 -1.77 10.92 -1.49
CA TYR A 23 -2.72 12.02 -1.52
C TYR A 23 -3.67 11.99 -0.31
N ASP A 24 -4.19 10.80 0.01
CA ASP A 24 -5.15 10.63 1.11
C ASP A 24 -4.47 10.74 2.48
N ARG A 25 -3.23 10.31 2.58
CA ARG A 25 -2.46 10.31 3.82
C ARG A 25 -1.03 10.79 3.55
N PRO A 26 -0.80 12.12 3.41
CA PRO A 26 0.53 12.65 3.03
C PRO A 26 1.64 12.34 4.04
N ALA A 27 1.28 12.02 5.29
CA ALA A 27 2.27 11.74 6.33
C ALA A 27 2.78 10.29 6.32
N VAL A 28 2.15 9.37 5.55
CA VAL A 28 2.59 7.97 5.57
C VAL A 28 3.67 7.72 4.52
N ALA A 29 4.54 6.76 4.83
CA ALA A 29 5.47 6.21 3.85
C ALA A 29 4.79 5.07 3.11
N VAL A 30 4.79 5.12 1.78
CA VAL A 30 4.19 4.08 0.95
C VAL A 30 5.30 3.15 0.47
N GLU A 31 5.19 1.86 0.83
CA GLU A 31 6.12 0.83 0.40
C GLU A 31 5.44 -0.09 -0.60
N VAL A 32 6.00 -0.18 -1.81
CA VAL A 32 5.50 -1.09 -2.83
C VAL A 32 6.34 -2.37 -2.76
N LEU A 33 5.68 -3.50 -2.50
CA LEU A 33 6.33 -4.77 -2.19
C LEU A 33 5.97 -5.84 -3.22
N PRO A 34 6.96 -6.39 -3.95
CA PRO A 34 6.72 -7.49 -4.90
C PRO A 34 6.43 -8.80 -4.16
N PRO A 35 5.97 -9.85 -4.90
CA PRO A 35 5.75 -11.17 -4.30
C PRO A 35 7.02 -11.68 -3.63
N GLY A 36 6.88 -12.23 -2.43
CA GLY A 36 8.00 -12.80 -1.70
C GLY A 36 8.90 -11.80 -0.99
N ALA A 37 8.56 -10.51 -1.02
CA ALA A 37 9.35 -9.50 -0.30
C ALA A 37 9.35 -9.80 1.21
N PRO A 38 10.50 -9.69 1.89
CA PRO A 38 10.55 -9.92 3.33
C PRO A 38 9.77 -8.83 4.06
N LEU A 39 9.02 -9.24 5.09
CA LEU A 39 8.23 -8.34 5.90
C LEU A 39 8.72 -8.36 7.34
N THR A 40 8.68 -7.18 7.97
CA THR A 40 8.89 -7.08 9.41
C THR A 40 7.55 -7.20 10.13
N PRO A 41 7.49 -7.83 11.31
CA PRO A 41 6.23 -8.02 12.02
C PRO A 41 5.75 -6.79 12.79
N ASP A 42 6.54 -5.72 12.83
CA ASP A 42 6.23 -4.53 13.59
C ASP A 42 5.10 -3.72 12.94
N TYR A 43 4.26 -3.13 13.77
CA TYR A 43 3.24 -2.19 13.34
C TYR A 43 3.83 -0.79 13.25
N ASN A 44 3.54 -0.07 12.16
CA ASN A 44 3.95 1.32 12.01
C ASN A 44 2.77 2.15 11.48
N PRO A 45 2.20 3.06 12.30
CA PRO A 45 1.04 3.85 11.88
C PRO A 45 1.35 4.88 10.80
N GLU A 46 2.62 5.08 10.47
CA GLU A 46 3.04 6.01 9.43
C GLU A 46 3.51 5.29 8.16
N ARG A 47 3.10 4.03 8.00
CA ARG A 47 3.49 3.21 6.85
C ARG A 47 2.28 2.54 6.23
N VAL A 48 2.23 2.51 4.90
CA VAL A 48 1.27 1.71 4.14
C VAL A 48 2.06 0.79 3.22
N ARG A 49 1.83 -0.52 3.35
CA ARG A 49 2.43 -1.52 2.48
C ARG A 49 1.47 -1.86 1.35
N VAL A 50 1.96 -1.76 0.12
CA VAL A 50 1.21 -2.06 -1.09
C VAL A 50 1.81 -3.30 -1.72
N PHE A 51 1.11 -4.43 -1.59
CA PHE A 51 1.56 -5.70 -2.16
C PHE A 51 1.12 -5.79 -3.60
N ILE A 52 2.06 -6.08 -4.50
CA ILE A 52 1.77 -6.20 -5.92
C ILE A 52 2.15 -7.57 -6.45
N GLU A 53 1.53 -7.95 -7.58
CA GLU A 53 1.91 -9.13 -8.34
C GLU A 53 3.06 -8.80 -9.28
N THR A 54 3.61 -9.82 -9.95
CA THR A 54 4.74 -9.62 -10.87
C THR A 54 4.42 -8.66 -12.01
N ASN A 55 3.14 -8.52 -12.36
CA ASN A 55 2.69 -7.57 -13.39
C ASN A 55 2.50 -6.14 -12.88
N GLY A 56 2.78 -5.87 -11.59
CA GLY A 56 2.66 -4.54 -11.01
C GLY A 56 1.27 -4.17 -10.52
N ILE A 57 0.34 -5.11 -10.49
CA ILE A 57 -1.04 -4.86 -10.06
C ILE A 57 -1.17 -5.13 -8.56
N VAL A 58 -1.85 -4.24 -7.84
CA VAL A 58 -2.11 -4.38 -6.40
C VAL A 58 -2.93 -5.66 -6.16
N SER A 59 -2.41 -6.54 -5.31
CA SER A 59 -2.98 -7.87 -5.09
C SER A 59 -3.80 -7.98 -3.80
N GLN A 60 -3.60 -7.08 -2.85
CA GLN A 60 -4.29 -7.08 -1.56
C GLN A 60 -4.66 -5.66 -1.19
N THR A 61 -5.68 -5.51 -0.35
CA THR A 61 -6.07 -4.20 0.17
C THR A 61 -4.90 -3.55 0.90
N PRO A 62 -4.38 -2.41 0.43
CA PRO A 62 -3.38 -1.66 1.18
C PRO A 62 -3.96 -1.16 2.49
N THR A 63 -3.20 -1.31 3.58
CA THR A 63 -3.60 -0.87 4.92
C THR A 63 -2.42 -0.23 5.63
N VAL A 64 -2.76 0.67 6.57
CA VAL A 64 -1.77 1.24 7.49
C VAL A 64 -1.24 0.14 8.39
N GLY A 65 0.06 0.10 8.56
CA GLY A 65 0.68 -0.93 9.42
C GLY A 65 2.02 -1.50 8.91
#